data_57d3f8782ae3d89fb881c5b98c20aaee
#
_entry.id   57d3f8782ae3d89fb881c5b98c20aaee
#
_cell.length_a   1.000
_cell.length_b   1.000
_cell.length_c   1.000
_cell.angle_alpha   90.00
_cell.angle_beta   90.00
_cell.angle_gamma   90.00
#
_symmetry.space_group_name_H-M   'P 1'
#
loop_
_entity.id
_entity.type
_entity.pdbx_description
1 polymer ?
#
loop_
_entity_poly.entity_id
_entity_poly.type
_entity_poly.pdbx_seq_one_letter_code
_entity_poly.pdbx_strand_id
1 'polypeptide(L)'
;MAKKVGVIGSGFSGLSAACFLARDGYEVTVFEKNATPGGRARQFHEQGFTFDMGPSWYWMPGVFERFFQAFGRKPSDYYQLERLDPSYRIVYGPNDILDIPAGLPALRAMFERLEPGSGPAFDRFIEEGKYKYEIGINELVYKPGLSLGELLDPKLMSGVLKMHVFSSISDYVRKFFKEPRLVQLLEFPVLFLGATPQKTPALYSLMNYADMALGTWYPRGGMFEVINGMVQLAGSLGVKFEYNSSVQQISMNGTRAKGLLVNGVVRELDYIVASADYHHVEQHLLPPDYRRYTEDYWQKRTMAPSSLIFYVGVNKRVSGLLHHT
;
A
#
# COMPACT_ATOMS: atom_id res chain seq x y z
N MET A 1 -21.92 22.24 -18.51
CA MET A 1 -21.99 20.78 -18.25
C MET A 1 -20.75 20.37 -17.47
N ALA A 2 -20.88 19.47 -16.51
CA ALA A 2 -19.73 18.94 -15.81
C ALA A 2 -18.82 18.18 -16.79
N LYS A 3 -17.51 18.29 -16.59
CA LYS A 3 -16.55 17.58 -17.46
C LYS A 3 -16.51 16.09 -17.10
N LYS A 4 -16.44 15.24 -18.09
CA LYS A 4 -16.44 13.78 -17.97
C LYS A 4 -15.02 13.23 -17.77
N VAL A 5 -14.84 12.44 -16.73
CA VAL A 5 -13.56 11.79 -16.42
C VAL A 5 -13.72 10.29 -16.42
N GLY A 6 -12.87 9.61 -17.20
CA GLY A 6 -12.72 8.15 -17.15
C GLY A 6 -11.54 7.75 -16.27
N VAL A 7 -11.78 6.90 -15.28
CA VAL A 7 -10.74 6.31 -14.44
C VAL A 7 -10.54 4.85 -14.84
N ILE A 8 -9.32 4.47 -15.20
CA ILE A 8 -8.97 3.10 -15.57
C ILE A 8 -8.54 2.33 -14.33
N GLY A 9 -9.37 1.39 -13.90
CA GLY A 9 -9.12 0.51 -12.76
C GLY A 9 -9.70 1.02 -11.43
N SER A 10 -10.25 0.09 -10.66
CA SER A 10 -10.90 0.31 -9.36
C SER A 10 -10.06 -0.19 -8.17
N GLY A 11 -8.73 -0.12 -8.27
CA GLY A 11 -7.82 -0.30 -7.14
C GLY A 11 -7.82 0.91 -6.21
N PHE A 12 -7.04 0.87 -5.11
CA PHE A 12 -6.97 1.97 -4.13
C PHE A 12 -6.74 3.34 -4.76
N SER A 13 -5.79 3.46 -5.68
CA SER A 13 -5.48 4.74 -6.34
C SER A 13 -6.61 5.23 -7.24
N GLY A 14 -7.25 4.31 -8.00
CA GLY A 14 -8.39 4.65 -8.86
C GLY A 14 -9.60 5.09 -8.07
N LEU A 15 -9.95 4.35 -7.00
CA LEU A 15 -11.04 4.69 -6.10
C LEU A 15 -10.79 6.06 -5.42
N SER A 16 -9.56 6.29 -4.94
CA SER A 16 -9.20 7.56 -4.32
C SER A 16 -9.32 8.71 -5.32
N ALA A 17 -8.73 8.58 -6.52
CA ALA A 17 -8.81 9.61 -7.56
C ALA A 17 -10.27 9.89 -7.95
N ALA A 18 -11.09 8.84 -8.12
CA ALA A 18 -12.50 8.98 -8.46
C ALA A 18 -13.28 9.77 -7.40
N CYS A 19 -13.05 9.49 -6.10
CA CYS A 19 -13.69 10.21 -5.00
C CYS A 19 -13.33 11.71 -5.01
N PHE A 20 -12.04 12.05 -5.13
CA PHE A 20 -11.61 13.45 -5.16
C PHE A 20 -12.14 14.20 -6.38
N LEU A 21 -12.09 13.58 -7.55
CA LEU A 21 -12.64 14.19 -8.78
C LEU A 21 -14.15 14.41 -8.70
N ALA A 22 -14.90 13.45 -8.17
CA ALA A 22 -16.34 13.60 -8.00
C ALA A 22 -16.68 14.71 -6.99
N ARG A 23 -15.95 14.78 -5.88
CA ARG A 23 -16.07 15.88 -4.90
C ARG A 23 -15.85 17.25 -5.56
N ASP A 24 -14.89 17.33 -6.47
CA ASP A 24 -14.53 18.57 -7.17
C ASP A 24 -15.46 18.86 -8.38
N GLY A 25 -16.57 18.12 -8.54
CA GLY A 25 -17.66 18.41 -9.48
C GLY A 25 -17.51 17.79 -10.88
N TYR A 26 -16.59 16.83 -11.05
CA TYR A 26 -16.49 16.08 -12.30
C TYR A 26 -17.51 14.94 -12.36
N GLU A 27 -17.99 14.61 -13.57
CA GLU A 27 -18.75 13.40 -13.83
C GLU A 27 -17.77 12.23 -14.04
N VAL A 28 -17.65 11.35 -13.03
CA VAL A 28 -16.63 10.31 -13.01
C VAL A 28 -17.22 8.94 -13.31
N THR A 29 -16.60 8.21 -14.25
CA THR A 29 -16.87 6.80 -14.52
C THR A 29 -15.59 5.99 -14.34
N VAL A 30 -15.64 4.96 -13.51
CA VAL A 30 -14.55 4.00 -13.29
C VAL A 30 -14.78 2.77 -14.15
N PHE A 31 -13.82 2.44 -15.01
CA PHE A 31 -13.83 1.24 -15.85
C PHE A 31 -12.95 0.16 -15.22
N GLU A 32 -13.55 -0.95 -14.81
CA GLU A 32 -12.87 -2.08 -14.19
C GLU A 32 -13.00 -3.34 -15.07
N LYS A 33 -11.88 -3.96 -15.40
CA LYS A 33 -11.86 -5.16 -16.25
C LYS A 33 -12.47 -6.40 -15.58
N ASN A 34 -12.43 -6.46 -14.24
CA ASN A 34 -12.97 -7.58 -13.46
C ASN A 34 -14.42 -7.34 -13.10
N ALA A 35 -15.09 -8.40 -12.63
CA ALA A 35 -16.46 -8.33 -12.12
C ALA A 35 -16.54 -7.62 -10.75
N THR A 36 -15.43 -7.47 -10.03
CA THR A 36 -15.34 -6.89 -8.68
C THR A 36 -14.27 -5.82 -8.62
N PRO A 37 -14.44 -4.79 -7.76
CA PRO A 37 -13.44 -3.76 -7.55
C PRO A 37 -12.25 -4.29 -6.73
N GLY A 38 -11.25 -3.42 -6.51
CA GLY A 38 -10.16 -3.63 -5.55
C GLY A 38 -8.80 -3.86 -6.17
N GLY A 39 -8.71 -4.12 -7.48
CA GLY A 39 -7.42 -4.33 -8.14
C GLY A 39 -6.63 -5.50 -7.50
N ARG A 40 -5.49 -5.20 -6.84
CA ARG A 40 -4.69 -6.20 -6.11
C ARG A 40 -5.21 -6.52 -4.70
N ALA A 41 -6.24 -5.82 -4.22
CA ALA A 41 -6.91 -6.08 -2.95
C ALA A 41 -8.35 -6.60 -3.17
N ARG A 42 -8.53 -7.47 -4.17
CA ARG A 42 -9.80 -8.13 -4.45
C ARG A 42 -10.04 -9.29 -3.49
N GLN A 43 -11.26 -9.80 -3.54
CA GLN A 43 -11.67 -11.00 -2.83
C GLN A 43 -12.30 -11.97 -3.84
N PHE A 44 -12.19 -13.27 -3.58
CA PHE A 44 -12.95 -14.29 -4.33
C PHE A 44 -13.47 -15.36 -3.39
N HIS A 45 -14.48 -16.08 -3.87
CA HIS A 45 -15.11 -17.19 -3.16
C HIS A 45 -14.93 -18.47 -3.98
N GLU A 46 -14.49 -19.53 -3.32
CA GLU A 46 -14.32 -20.82 -3.97
C GLU A 46 -14.62 -21.96 -2.97
N GLN A 47 -15.47 -22.89 -3.36
CA GLN A 47 -15.83 -24.08 -2.57
C GLN A 47 -16.21 -23.80 -1.10
N GLY A 48 -16.91 -22.68 -0.85
CA GLY A 48 -17.33 -22.26 0.49
C GLY A 48 -16.28 -21.49 1.29
N PHE A 49 -15.10 -21.29 0.73
CA PHE A 49 -14.05 -20.44 1.31
C PHE A 49 -14.11 -19.03 0.73
N THR A 50 -13.70 -18.06 1.54
CA THR A 50 -13.50 -16.66 1.13
C THR A 50 -12.03 -16.32 1.24
N PHE A 51 -11.45 -15.79 0.17
CA PHE A 51 -10.03 -15.44 0.11
C PHE A 51 -9.85 -13.97 -0.25
N ASP A 52 -9.25 -13.20 0.65
CA ASP A 52 -8.72 -11.90 0.33
C ASP A 52 -7.45 -12.05 -0.52
N MET A 53 -7.35 -11.28 -1.61
CA MET A 53 -6.21 -11.32 -2.51
C MET A 53 -5.24 -10.19 -2.16
N GLY A 54 -3.97 -10.52 -1.96
CA GLY A 54 -2.90 -9.54 -1.77
C GLY A 54 -2.74 -9.09 -0.32
N PRO A 55 -3.13 -7.86 0.07
CA PRO A 55 -2.86 -7.37 1.41
C PRO A 55 -3.65 -8.15 2.46
N SER A 56 -2.96 -8.51 3.55
CA SER A 56 -3.56 -9.18 4.71
C SER A 56 -3.36 -8.37 6.00
N TRP A 57 -2.56 -7.32 5.97
CA TRP A 57 -2.24 -6.47 7.11
C TRP A 57 -2.70 -5.05 6.86
N TYR A 58 -3.42 -4.50 7.83
CA TYR A 58 -3.85 -3.11 7.81
C TYR A 58 -2.92 -2.30 8.72
N TRP A 59 -1.96 -1.63 8.10
CA TRP A 59 -1.04 -0.72 8.77
C TRP A 59 -1.37 0.73 8.47
N MET A 60 -0.81 1.64 9.27
CA MET A 60 -0.93 3.10 9.07
C MET A 60 -2.40 3.56 9.00
N PRO A 61 -3.24 3.27 10.02
CA PRO A 61 -4.66 3.63 10.00
C PRO A 61 -4.90 5.11 9.71
N GLY A 62 -4.01 6.00 10.17
CA GLY A 62 -4.09 7.44 9.92
C GLY A 62 -4.08 7.84 8.43
N VAL A 63 -3.54 6.99 7.54
CA VAL A 63 -3.59 7.25 6.08
C VAL A 63 -5.01 7.10 5.56
N PHE A 64 -5.71 6.07 5.99
CA PHE A 64 -7.12 5.85 5.64
C PHE A 64 -8.04 6.85 6.32
N GLU A 65 -7.78 7.18 7.58
CA GLU A 65 -8.51 8.23 8.29
C GLU A 65 -8.45 9.56 7.54
N ARG A 66 -7.26 9.98 7.10
CA ARG A 66 -7.07 11.19 6.30
C ARG A 66 -7.85 11.14 4.98
N PHE A 67 -7.88 9.99 4.31
CA PHE A 67 -8.67 9.83 3.09
C PHE A 67 -10.16 10.07 3.37
N PHE A 68 -10.76 9.37 4.33
CA PHE A 68 -12.18 9.51 4.64
C PHE A 68 -12.52 10.91 5.21
N GLN A 69 -11.65 11.48 6.03
CA GLN A 69 -11.82 12.84 6.58
C GLN A 69 -11.89 13.91 5.50
N ALA A 70 -11.19 13.74 4.37
CA ALA A 70 -11.29 14.67 3.24
C ALA A 70 -12.72 14.79 2.66
N PHE A 71 -13.59 13.84 3.01
CA PHE A 71 -15.02 13.81 2.62
C PHE A 71 -15.97 13.97 3.82
N GLY A 72 -15.47 14.41 4.99
CA GLY A 72 -16.26 14.54 6.22
C GLY A 72 -16.72 13.20 6.80
N ARG A 73 -16.01 12.13 6.51
CA ARG A 73 -16.29 10.75 6.94
C ARG A 73 -15.12 10.19 7.75
N LYS A 74 -15.33 9.02 8.35
CA LYS A 74 -14.29 8.26 9.05
C LYS A 74 -14.36 6.78 8.64
N PRO A 75 -13.28 6.01 8.73
CA PRO A 75 -13.26 4.58 8.39
C PRO A 75 -14.37 3.79 9.09
N SER A 76 -14.64 4.09 10.36
CA SER A 76 -15.66 3.43 11.17
C SER A 76 -17.10 3.66 10.69
N ASP A 77 -17.35 4.57 9.74
CA ASP A 77 -18.66 4.71 9.09
C ASP A 77 -18.90 3.59 8.06
N TYR A 78 -17.83 2.87 7.66
CA TYR A 78 -17.86 1.88 6.59
C TYR A 78 -17.40 0.50 7.06
N TYR A 79 -16.36 0.39 7.90
CA TYR A 79 -15.84 -0.89 8.42
C TYR A 79 -15.27 -0.73 9.82
N GLN A 80 -15.17 -1.84 10.55
CA GLN A 80 -14.60 -1.87 11.89
C GLN A 80 -13.23 -2.52 11.89
N LEU A 81 -12.26 -1.89 12.58
CA LEU A 81 -10.92 -2.43 12.75
C LEU A 81 -10.76 -3.13 14.10
N GLU A 82 -10.12 -4.28 14.08
CA GLU A 82 -9.64 -4.96 15.27
C GLU A 82 -8.11 -4.89 15.30
N ARG A 83 -7.56 -4.48 16.45
CA ARG A 83 -6.13 -4.58 16.68
C ARG A 83 -5.78 -6.01 17.00
N LEU A 84 -4.82 -6.58 16.30
CA LEU A 84 -4.39 -7.94 16.54
C LEU A 84 -3.43 -8.01 17.73
N ASP A 85 -3.67 -8.99 18.63
CA ASP A 85 -2.77 -9.34 19.73
C ASP A 85 -2.79 -10.86 19.94
N PRO A 86 -1.67 -11.57 19.69
CA PRO A 86 -0.45 -11.06 19.10
C PRO A 86 -0.68 -10.50 17.69
N SER A 87 0.15 -9.50 17.31
CA SER A 87 0.09 -8.89 15.98
C SER A 87 0.27 -9.93 14.89
N TYR A 88 1.22 -10.83 15.06
CA TYR A 88 1.49 -11.98 14.18
C TYR A 88 2.44 -12.96 14.87
N ARG A 89 2.59 -14.14 14.28
CA ARG A 89 3.50 -15.21 14.71
C ARG A 89 4.60 -15.39 13.69
N ILE A 90 5.84 -15.55 14.15
CA ILE A 90 6.97 -15.94 13.32
C ILE A 90 7.39 -17.35 13.72
N VAL A 91 7.54 -18.22 12.74
CA VAL A 91 8.03 -19.59 12.91
C VAL A 91 9.43 -19.67 12.33
N TYR A 92 10.43 -19.70 13.19
CA TYR A 92 11.83 -19.87 12.80
C TYR A 92 12.22 -21.36 12.60
N GLY A 93 11.46 -22.24 13.22
CA GLY A 93 11.65 -23.68 13.13
C GLY A 93 10.56 -24.43 13.89
N PRO A 94 10.59 -25.78 13.88
CA PRO A 94 9.52 -26.60 14.48
C PRO A 94 9.23 -26.30 15.96
N ASN A 95 10.26 -25.87 16.71
CA ASN A 95 10.17 -25.55 18.15
C ASN A 95 10.64 -24.13 18.46
N ASP A 96 10.82 -23.29 17.45
CA ASP A 96 11.23 -21.90 17.62
C ASP A 96 10.16 -20.98 17.02
N ILE A 97 9.26 -20.57 17.88
CA ILE A 97 8.09 -19.77 17.56
C ILE A 97 8.14 -18.49 18.39
N LEU A 98 7.89 -17.35 17.74
CA LEU A 98 7.83 -16.06 18.39
C LEU A 98 6.51 -15.36 18.07
N ASP A 99 5.70 -15.16 19.08
CA ASP A 99 4.50 -14.32 19.00
C ASP A 99 4.89 -12.87 19.25
N ILE A 100 4.53 -11.99 18.33
CA ILE A 100 4.83 -10.57 18.40
C ILE A 100 3.68 -9.87 19.13
N PRO A 101 3.85 -9.44 20.39
CA PRO A 101 2.77 -8.87 21.18
C PRO A 101 2.40 -7.47 20.67
N ALA A 102 1.16 -7.07 20.91
CA ALA A 102 0.71 -5.71 20.65
C ALA A 102 1.19 -4.75 21.75
N GLY A 103 1.60 -3.55 21.32
CA GLY A 103 1.95 -2.44 22.19
C GLY A 103 3.40 -2.38 22.64
N LEU A 104 3.92 -1.15 22.71
CA LEU A 104 5.33 -0.89 22.96
C LEU A 104 5.86 -1.45 24.31
N PRO A 105 5.12 -1.43 25.42
CA PRO A 105 5.60 -2.01 26.67
C PRO A 105 5.86 -3.53 26.57
N ALA A 106 4.95 -4.27 25.96
CA ALA A 106 5.08 -5.72 25.78
C ALA A 106 6.20 -6.07 24.77
N LEU A 107 6.30 -5.31 23.68
CA LEU A 107 7.41 -5.42 22.72
C LEU A 107 8.75 -5.16 23.38
N ARG A 108 8.87 -4.08 24.15
CA ARG A 108 10.09 -3.76 24.91
C ARG A 108 10.51 -4.89 25.84
N ALA A 109 9.56 -5.49 26.57
CA ALA A 109 9.81 -6.64 27.42
C ALA A 109 10.25 -7.89 26.62
N MET A 110 9.68 -8.10 25.44
CA MET A 110 10.09 -9.17 24.53
C MET A 110 11.53 -8.96 24.04
N PHE A 111 11.89 -7.75 23.63
CA PHE A 111 13.25 -7.41 23.21
C PHE A 111 14.24 -7.65 24.34
N GLU A 112 13.97 -7.14 25.54
CA GLU A 112 14.81 -7.33 26.72
C GLU A 112 14.99 -8.82 27.09
N ARG A 113 13.96 -9.64 26.90
CA ARG A 113 14.03 -11.11 27.13
C ARG A 113 14.91 -11.81 26.09
N LEU A 114 14.86 -11.40 24.83
CA LEU A 114 15.62 -12.02 23.73
C LEU A 114 17.07 -11.54 23.72
N GLU A 115 17.31 -10.28 24.01
CA GLU A 115 18.63 -9.66 24.08
C GLU A 115 18.70 -8.77 25.34
N PRO A 116 19.22 -9.31 26.47
CA PRO A 116 19.30 -8.55 27.71
C PRO A 116 20.07 -7.24 27.57
N GLY A 117 19.48 -6.15 28.08
CA GLY A 117 20.00 -4.80 27.96
C GLY A 117 19.57 -4.06 26.68
N SER A 118 18.74 -4.66 25.83
CA SER A 118 18.27 -4.04 24.57
C SER A 118 17.11 -3.05 24.74
N GLY A 119 16.44 -3.01 25.89
CA GLY A 119 15.29 -2.13 26.13
C GLY A 119 15.54 -0.66 25.78
N PRO A 120 16.61 0.00 26.27
CA PRO A 120 16.92 1.37 25.90
C PRO A 120 17.25 1.56 24.41
N ALA A 121 17.82 0.53 23.76
CA ALA A 121 18.07 0.55 22.32
C ALA A 121 16.76 0.48 21.53
N PHE A 122 15.80 -0.36 22.00
CA PHE A 122 14.46 -0.43 21.44
C PHE A 122 13.73 0.91 21.53
N ASP A 123 13.72 1.54 22.70
CA ASP A 123 13.06 2.84 22.89
C ASP A 123 13.60 3.88 21.90
N ARG A 124 14.92 3.98 21.75
CA ARG A 124 15.58 4.88 20.81
C ARG A 124 15.29 4.53 19.35
N PHE A 125 15.29 3.24 19.00
CA PHE A 125 14.98 2.79 17.64
C PHE A 125 13.55 3.18 17.23
N ILE A 126 12.58 3.02 18.13
CA ILE A 126 11.17 3.40 17.90
C ILE A 126 11.01 4.92 17.80
N GLU A 127 11.72 5.69 18.65
CA GLU A 127 11.67 7.16 18.59
C GLU A 127 12.24 7.70 17.25
N GLU A 128 13.38 7.16 16.81
CA GLU A 128 13.93 7.50 15.49
C GLU A 128 13.01 7.05 14.35
N GLY A 129 12.35 5.89 14.49
CA GLY A 129 11.34 5.41 13.56
C GLY A 129 10.13 6.34 13.48
N LYS A 130 9.66 6.85 14.62
CA LYS A 130 8.59 7.85 14.72
C LYS A 130 8.93 9.12 13.95
N TYR A 131 10.12 9.66 14.19
CA TYR A 131 10.59 10.85 13.50
C TYR A 131 10.60 10.67 11.97
N LYS A 132 11.13 9.53 11.50
CA LYS A 132 11.15 9.18 10.07
C LYS A 132 9.73 9.03 9.50
N TYR A 133 8.83 8.44 10.27
CA TYR A 133 7.42 8.29 9.89
C TYR A 133 6.72 9.64 9.75
N GLU A 134 6.87 10.52 10.74
CA GLU A 134 6.23 11.83 10.74
C GLU A 134 6.68 12.68 9.54
N ILE A 135 7.96 12.71 9.24
CA ILE A 135 8.47 13.43 8.06
C ILE A 135 8.12 12.68 6.76
N GLY A 136 8.36 11.37 6.71
CA GLY A 136 8.15 10.59 5.48
C GLY A 136 6.70 10.59 5.04
N ILE A 137 5.80 10.24 5.95
CA ILE A 137 4.38 10.05 5.62
C ILE A 137 3.57 11.36 5.68
N ASN A 138 3.91 12.30 6.58
CA ASN A 138 3.12 13.52 6.70
C ASN A 138 3.60 14.65 5.78
N GLU A 139 4.88 14.66 5.39
CA GLU A 139 5.44 15.76 4.59
C GLU A 139 5.88 15.29 3.19
N LEU A 140 6.73 14.23 3.09
CA LEU A 140 7.36 13.88 1.83
C LEU A 140 6.42 13.18 0.84
N VAL A 141 5.58 12.26 1.32
CA VAL A 141 4.67 11.47 0.45
C VAL A 141 3.69 12.35 -0.32
N TYR A 142 3.34 13.52 0.22
CA TYR A 142 2.39 14.44 -0.42
C TYR A 142 3.04 15.49 -1.31
N LYS A 143 4.38 15.53 -1.40
CA LYS A 143 5.07 16.41 -2.35
C LYS A 143 5.04 15.77 -3.73
N PRO A 144 4.66 16.53 -4.78
CA PRO A 144 4.51 15.96 -6.12
C PRO A 144 5.84 15.57 -6.78
N GLY A 145 6.98 15.99 -6.24
CA GLY A 145 8.32 15.63 -6.77
C GLY A 145 8.58 16.19 -8.17
N LEU A 146 8.03 17.35 -8.51
CA LEU A 146 8.12 17.96 -9.84
C LEU A 146 9.42 18.71 -10.08
N SER A 147 10.12 19.12 -9.02
CA SER A 147 11.35 19.88 -9.12
C SER A 147 12.36 19.55 -8.02
N LEU A 148 13.66 19.68 -8.33
CA LEU A 148 14.71 19.57 -7.32
C LEU A 148 14.60 20.66 -6.25
N GLY A 149 13.92 21.79 -6.53
CA GLY A 149 13.67 22.85 -5.56
C GLY A 149 12.84 22.41 -4.36
N GLU A 150 12.00 21.38 -4.51
CA GLU A 150 11.22 20.81 -3.41
C GLU A 150 12.10 20.11 -2.37
N LEU A 151 13.33 19.70 -2.74
CA LEU A 151 14.32 19.09 -1.86
C LEU A 151 15.21 20.12 -1.16
N LEU A 152 15.18 21.38 -1.60
CA LEU A 152 16.01 22.46 -1.06
C LEU A 152 15.41 23.15 0.18
N ASP A 153 14.28 22.67 0.69
CA ASP A 153 13.70 23.11 1.96
C ASP A 153 14.72 22.86 3.10
N PRO A 154 15.19 23.88 3.84
CA PRO A 154 16.19 23.73 4.91
C PRO A 154 15.75 22.74 6.00
N LYS A 155 14.44 22.64 6.28
CA LYS A 155 13.89 21.66 7.22
C LYS A 155 14.04 20.24 6.70
N LEU A 156 13.84 20.03 5.39
CA LEU A 156 14.04 18.74 4.75
C LEU A 156 15.52 18.37 4.68
N MET A 157 16.40 19.29 4.37
CA MET A 157 17.84 19.01 4.30
C MET A 157 18.41 18.59 5.66
N SER A 158 18.03 19.27 6.75
CA SER A 158 18.41 18.82 8.10
C SER A 158 17.79 17.47 8.47
N GLY A 159 16.57 17.20 7.98
CA GLY A 159 15.87 15.93 8.14
C GLY A 159 16.52 14.78 7.38
N VAL A 160 16.94 15.01 6.12
CA VAL A 160 17.56 13.96 5.27
C VAL A 160 18.79 13.33 5.93
N LEU A 161 19.64 14.12 6.59
CA LEU A 161 20.79 13.60 7.33
C LEU A 161 20.38 12.71 8.51
N LYS A 162 19.32 13.10 9.25
CA LYS A 162 18.78 12.31 10.37
C LYS A 162 17.99 11.08 9.92
N MET A 163 17.50 11.06 8.68
CA MET A 163 16.75 9.93 8.12
C MET A 163 17.62 8.74 7.70
N HIS A 164 18.95 8.87 7.76
CA HIS A 164 19.90 7.80 7.40
C HIS A 164 19.67 7.22 5.99
N VAL A 165 19.37 8.07 5.01
CA VAL A 165 19.06 7.66 3.63
C VAL A 165 20.22 6.98 2.90
N PHE A 166 21.46 7.22 3.37
CA PHE A 166 22.68 6.66 2.77
C PHE A 166 23.17 5.36 3.45
N SER A 167 22.53 4.91 4.52
CA SER A 167 22.83 3.62 5.13
C SER A 167 21.74 2.61 4.83
N SER A 168 22.10 1.33 4.73
CA SER A 168 21.11 0.28 4.58
C SER A 168 20.33 0.06 5.88
N ILE A 169 19.09 -0.45 5.79
CA ILE A 169 18.34 -0.81 6.98
C ILE A 169 19.03 -1.96 7.73
N SER A 170 19.68 -2.86 7.00
CA SER A 170 20.45 -3.97 7.57
C SER A 170 21.58 -3.48 8.48
N ASP A 171 22.41 -2.54 8.01
CA ASP A 171 23.47 -1.95 8.80
C ASP A 171 22.94 -1.11 9.95
N TYR A 172 21.81 -0.43 9.72
CA TYR A 172 21.18 0.41 10.72
C TYR A 172 20.63 -0.41 11.89
N VAL A 173 19.89 -1.48 11.63
CA VAL A 173 19.32 -2.36 12.67
C VAL A 173 20.44 -2.99 13.51
N ARG A 174 21.54 -3.42 12.88
CA ARG A 174 22.68 -4.05 13.57
C ARG A 174 23.49 -3.10 14.47
N LYS A 175 23.26 -1.79 14.40
CA LYS A 175 23.78 -0.83 15.38
C LYS A 175 23.06 -0.90 16.71
N PHE A 176 21.80 -1.37 16.71
CA PHE A 176 20.95 -1.45 17.90
C PHE A 176 20.88 -2.86 18.48
N PHE A 177 20.83 -3.89 17.61
CA PHE A 177 20.54 -5.27 18.00
C PHE A 177 21.50 -6.26 17.35
N LYS A 178 21.79 -7.34 18.09
CA LYS A 178 22.69 -8.43 17.65
C LYS A 178 21.95 -9.78 17.58
N GLU A 179 20.90 -9.97 18.35
CA GLU A 179 20.09 -11.19 18.36
C GLU A 179 19.48 -11.42 16.97
N PRO A 180 19.77 -12.55 16.30
CA PRO A 180 19.34 -12.78 14.91
C PRO A 180 17.83 -12.70 14.69
N ARG A 181 17.02 -13.15 15.67
CA ARG A 181 15.56 -13.09 15.58
C ARG A 181 15.05 -11.65 15.60
N LEU A 182 15.65 -10.79 16.42
CA LEU A 182 15.31 -9.35 16.44
C LEU A 182 15.74 -8.66 15.15
N VAL A 183 16.91 -8.99 14.64
CA VAL A 183 17.38 -8.44 13.37
C VAL A 183 16.45 -8.83 12.24
N GLN A 184 16.07 -10.11 12.13
CA GLN A 184 15.12 -10.58 11.09
C GLN A 184 13.75 -9.93 11.23
N LEU A 185 13.23 -9.81 12.45
CA LEU A 185 11.96 -9.13 12.75
C LEU A 185 11.98 -7.68 12.26
N LEU A 186 13.07 -6.95 12.46
CA LEU A 186 13.18 -5.55 12.08
C LEU A 186 13.52 -5.33 10.60
N GLU A 187 14.13 -6.32 9.96
CA GLU A 187 14.38 -6.32 8.51
C GLU A 187 13.17 -6.78 7.70
N PHE A 188 12.27 -7.56 8.28
CA PHE A 188 11.12 -8.15 7.60
C PHE A 188 10.23 -7.13 6.86
N PRO A 189 9.89 -5.95 7.39
CA PRO A 189 8.97 -5.03 6.72
C PRO A 189 9.45 -4.55 5.33
N VAL A 190 10.75 -4.59 5.04
CA VAL A 190 11.26 -4.18 3.71
C VAL A 190 10.91 -5.17 2.59
N LEU A 191 10.48 -6.38 2.91
CA LEU A 191 10.00 -7.34 1.92
C LEU A 191 8.79 -6.80 1.15
N PHE A 192 7.95 -5.98 1.81
CA PHE A 192 6.80 -5.34 1.16
C PHE A 192 7.19 -4.31 0.09
N LEU A 193 8.43 -3.83 0.13
CA LEU A 193 8.99 -2.94 -0.89
C LEU A 193 9.55 -3.71 -2.09
N GLY A 194 9.63 -5.04 -2.00
CA GLY A 194 10.25 -5.87 -3.02
C GLY A 194 11.76 -5.69 -3.15
N ALA A 195 12.44 -5.38 -2.05
CA ALA A 195 13.88 -5.16 -2.00
C ALA A 195 14.53 -5.93 -0.84
N THR A 196 15.84 -6.09 -0.90
CA THR A 196 16.59 -6.71 0.21
C THR A 196 16.96 -5.67 1.27
N PRO A 197 17.10 -6.06 2.55
CA PRO A 197 17.49 -5.13 3.62
C PRO A 197 18.83 -4.41 3.38
N GLN A 198 19.77 -5.06 2.68
CA GLN A 198 21.08 -4.50 2.34
C GLN A 198 21.00 -3.39 1.28
N LYS A 199 19.96 -3.41 0.44
CA LYS A 199 19.75 -2.43 -0.64
C LYS A 199 18.67 -1.40 -0.32
N THR A 200 18.00 -1.53 0.81
CA THR A 200 16.93 -0.63 1.24
C THR A 200 17.47 0.42 2.20
N PRO A 201 17.22 1.73 1.97
CA PRO A 201 17.64 2.79 2.88
C PRO A 201 17.05 2.64 4.29
N ALA A 202 17.82 3.01 5.31
CA ALA A 202 17.40 2.97 6.71
C ALA A 202 16.22 3.90 7.04
N LEU A 203 15.89 4.83 6.15
CA LEU A 203 14.63 5.59 6.21
C LEU A 203 13.43 4.67 6.40
N TYR A 204 13.43 3.50 5.75
CA TYR A 204 12.31 2.56 5.80
C TYR A 204 12.13 1.87 7.16
N SER A 205 12.98 2.13 8.17
CA SER A 205 12.66 1.79 9.57
C SER A 205 11.41 2.50 10.10
N LEU A 206 10.89 3.51 9.38
CA LEU A 206 9.56 4.07 9.62
C LEU A 206 8.45 3.01 9.59
N MET A 207 8.63 1.92 8.81
CA MET A 207 7.67 0.82 8.75
C MET A 207 7.64 0.02 10.05
N ASN A 208 8.79 -0.09 10.75
CA ASN A 208 8.81 -0.71 12.08
C ASN A 208 8.03 0.12 13.11
N TYR A 209 8.09 1.45 13.02
CA TYR A 209 7.23 2.30 13.83
C TYR A 209 5.75 2.11 13.49
N ALA A 210 5.42 2.03 12.20
CA ALA A 210 4.04 1.79 11.77
C ALA A 210 3.50 0.45 12.27
N ASP A 211 4.31 -0.61 12.25
CA ASP A 211 3.95 -1.93 12.76
C ASP A 211 3.83 -1.93 14.30
N MET A 212 4.91 -1.59 14.99
CA MET A 212 5.05 -1.81 16.42
C MET A 212 4.31 -0.78 17.28
N ALA A 213 4.34 0.50 16.87
CA ALA A 213 3.73 1.57 17.63
C ALA A 213 2.27 1.84 17.21
N LEU A 214 2.01 1.95 15.90
CA LEU A 214 0.66 2.18 15.39
C LEU A 214 -0.16 0.88 15.35
N GLY A 215 0.52 -0.25 15.28
CA GLY A 215 -0.04 -1.60 15.41
C GLY A 215 -0.48 -2.22 14.08
N THR A 216 -0.65 -3.53 14.14
CA THR A 216 -1.21 -4.34 13.07
C THR A 216 -2.69 -4.55 13.35
N TRP A 217 -3.52 -4.19 12.38
CA TRP A 217 -4.97 -4.22 12.45
C TRP A 217 -5.54 -5.12 11.36
N TYR A 218 -6.80 -5.51 11.55
CA TYR A 218 -7.55 -6.24 10.54
C TYR A 218 -9.02 -5.79 10.50
N PRO A 219 -9.60 -5.54 9.34
CA PRO A 219 -11.02 -5.20 9.23
C PRO A 219 -11.89 -6.43 9.51
N ARG A 220 -12.92 -6.28 10.32
CA ARG A 220 -13.95 -7.32 10.48
C ARG A 220 -14.59 -7.62 9.14
N GLY A 221 -14.64 -8.88 8.75
CA GLY A 221 -15.15 -9.31 7.45
C GLY A 221 -14.08 -9.43 6.35
N GLY A 222 -12.82 -9.05 6.62
CA GLY A 222 -11.71 -9.20 5.69
C GLY A 222 -11.16 -7.87 5.15
N MET A 223 -10.01 -7.93 4.49
CA MET A 223 -9.36 -6.74 3.91
C MET A 223 -10.20 -6.09 2.81
N PHE A 224 -11.06 -6.86 2.15
CA PHE A 224 -11.95 -6.34 1.11
C PHE A 224 -12.98 -5.33 1.62
N GLU A 225 -13.27 -5.30 2.92
CA GLU A 225 -14.17 -4.31 3.53
C GLU A 225 -13.65 -2.87 3.38
N VAL A 226 -12.34 -2.69 3.29
CA VAL A 226 -11.73 -1.38 2.98
C VAL A 226 -12.11 -0.92 1.58
N ILE A 227 -12.05 -1.84 0.62
CA ILE A 227 -12.48 -1.58 -0.77
C ILE A 227 -13.97 -1.27 -0.83
N ASN A 228 -14.80 -2.08 -0.15
CA ASN A 228 -16.23 -1.85 -0.05
C ASN A 228 -16.55 -0.46 0.50
N GLY A 229 -15.85 -0.03 1.56
CA GLY A 229 -16.02 1.29 2.15
C GLY A 229 -15.67 2.43 1.17
N MET A 230 -14.58 2.28 0.41
CA MET A 230 -14.20 3.27 -0.61
C MET A 230 -15.19 3.30 -1.77
N VAL A 231 -15.71 2.15 -2.21
CA VAL A 231 -16.73 2.06 -3.27
C VAL A 231 -18.04 2.70 -2.81
N GLN A 232 -18.48 2.46 -1.57
CA GLN A 232 -19.67 3.08 -1.00
C GLN A 232 -19.54 4.60 -0.93
N LEU A 233 -18.38 5.11 -0.47
CA LEU A 233 -18.09 6.53 -0.49
C LEU A 233 -18.14 7.09 -1.92
N ALA A 234 -17.46 6.46 -2.87
CA ALA A 234 -17.45 6.89 -4.27
C ALA A 234 -18.87 6.94 -4.87
N GLY A 235 -19.68 5.91 -4.62
CA GLY A 235 -21.07 5.86 -5.03
C GLY A 235 -21.91 6.99 -4.42
N SER A 236 -21.71 7.32 -3.15
CA SER A 236 -22.39 8.44 -2.48
C SER A 236 -22.02 9.82 -3.06
N LEU A 237 -20.86 9.92 -3.71
CA LEU A 237 -20.40 11.10 -4.44
C LEU A 237 -20.83 11.13 -5.91
N GLY A 238 -21.59 10.12 -6.38
CA GLY A 238 -22.08 10.03 -7.74
C GLY A 238 -21.13 9.39 -8.75
N VAL A 239 -20.06 8.73 -8.30
CA VAL A 239 -19.16 7.96 -9.19
C VAL A 239 -19.91 6.77 -9.77
N LYS A 240 -19.79 6.58 -11.09
CA LYS A 240 -20.34 5.43 -11.82
C LYS A 240 -19.26 4.36 -11.96
N PHE A 241 -19.65 3.08 -11.84
CA PHE A 241 -18.76 1.94 -12.03
C PHE A 241 -19.25 1.08 -13.20
N GLU A 242 -18.37 0.82 -14.15
CA GLU A 242 -18.56 -0.17 -15.21
C GLU A 242 -17.59 -1.33 -14.96
N TYR A 243 -18.12 -2.43 -14.42
CA TYR A 243 -17.39 -3.69 -14.24
C TYR A 243 -17.40 -4.53 -15.53
N ASN A 244 -16.52 -5.54 -15.61
CA ASN A 244 -16.28 -6.32 -16.82
C ASN A 244 -16.00 -5.44 -18.05
N SER A 245 -15.38 -4.29 -17.82
CA SER A 245 -15.15 -3.23 -18.79
C SER A 245 -13.66 -3.01 -18.99
N SER A 246 -13.07 -3.87 -19.83
CA SER A 246 -11.64 -3.82 -20.13
C SER A 246 -11.34 -2.66 -21.06
N VAL A 247 -10.50 -1.74 -20.62
CA VAL A 247 -9.95 -0.68 -21.44
C VAL A 247 -8.87 -1.27 -22.34
N GLN A 248 -9.05 -1.14 -23.65
CA GLN A 248 -8.16 -1.71 -24.66
C GLN A 248 -7.17 -0.66 -25.20
N GLN A 249 -7.61 0.61 -25.27
CA GLN A 249 -6.79 1.70 -25.80
C GLN A 249 -7.26 3.07 -25.27
N ILE A 250 -6.33 3.99 -25.11
CA ILE A 250 -6.60 5.41 -24.92
C ILE A 250 -6.71 6.05 -26.32
N SER A 251 -7.90 6.57 -26.63
CA SER A 251 -8.17 7.22 -27.93
C SER A 251 -7.61 8.63 -27.93
N MET A 252 -6.80 8.93 -28.93
CA MET A 252 -6.15 10.24 -29.11
C MET A 252 -6.82 11.05 -30.24
N ASN A 253 -6.83 12.37 -30.06
CA ASN A 253 -7.15 13.34 -31.11
C ASN A 253 -6.06 14.41 -31.11
N GLY A 254 -5.19 14.38 -32.12
CA GLY A 254 -3.95 15.14 -32.12
C GLY A 254 -3.14 14.79 -30.86
N THR A 255 -2.73 15.76 -30.08
CA THR A 255 -1.93 15.58 -28.84
C THR A 255 -2.78 15.36 -27.58
N ARG A 256 -4.10 15.24 -27.70
CA ARG A 256 -5.01 15.10 -26.56
C ARG A 256 -5.65 13.73 -26.49
N ALA A 257 -5.68 13.14 -25.31
CA ALA A 257 -6.53 12.00 -25.01
C ALA A 257 -8.00 12.45 -25.00
N LYS A 258 -8.85 11.77 -25.76
CA LYS A 258 -10.26 12.13 -25.99
C LYS A 258 -11.25 11.05 -25.58
N GLY A 259 -10.78 9.87 -25.25
CA GLY A 259 -11.67 8.79 -24.88
C GLY A 259 -10.94 7.50 -24.57
N LEU A 260 -11.72 6.49 -24.27
CA LEU A 260 -11.27 5.12 -24.01
C LEU A 260 -11.97 4.17 -24.96
N LEU A 261 -11.25 3.25 -25.57
CA LEU A 261 -11.81 2.08 -26.23
C LEU A 261 -12.08 1.03 -25.15
N VAL A 262 -13.36 0.79 -24.86
CA VAL A 262 -13.81 -0.13 -23.82
C VAL A 262 -14.69 -1.21 -24.45
N ASN A 263 -14.30 -2.46 -24.37
CA ASN A 263 -15.02 -3.60 -24.97
C ASN A 263 -15.41 -3.34 -26.45
N GLY A 264 -14.52 -2.74 -27.23
CA GLY A 264 -14.74 -2.42 -28.65
C GLY A 264 -15.55 -1.15 -28.92
N VAL A 265 -16.00 -0.42 -27.89
CA VAL A 265 -16.77 0.83 -28.02
C VAL A 265 -15.96 2.02 -27.50
N VAL A 266 -15.90 3.09 -28.29
CA VAL A 266 -15.24 4.33 -27.87
C VAL A 266 -16.16 5.10 -26.92
N ARG A 267 -15.62 5.44 -25.73
CA ARG A 267 -16.23 6.30 -24.74
C ARG A 267 -15.57 7.66 -24.79
N GLU A 268 -16.29 8.69 -25.20
CA GLU A 268 -15.76 10.05 -25.22
C GLU A 268 -15.66 10.65 -23.82
N LEU A 269 -14.51 11.26 -23.50
CA LEU A 269 -14.15 11.78 -22.18
C LEU A 269 -13.36 13.08 -22.34
N ASP A 270 -13.48 13.98 -21.37
CA ASP A 270 -12.67 15.20 -21.30
C ASP A 270 -11.29 14.94 -20.69
N TYR A 271 -11.23 14.03 -19.69
CA TYR A 271 -10.01 13.64 -19.00
C TYR A 271 -9.97 12.13 -18.75
N ILE A 272 -8.76 11.61 -18.66
CA ILE A 272 -8.50 10.20 -18.36
C ILE A 272 -7.49 10.11 -17.21
N VAL A 273 -7.80 9.31 -16.21
CA VAL A 273 -6.90 8.94 -15.11
C VAL A 273 -6.59 7.46 -15.23
N ALA A 274 -5.36 7.13 -15.58
CA ALA A 274 -4.91 5.75 -15.67
C ALA A 274 -4.36 5.28 -14.31
N SER A 275 -5.15 4.51 -13.58
CA SER A 275 -4.80 3.92 -12.29
C SER A 275 -4.44 2.44 -12.42
N ALA A 276 -3.81 2.08 -13.53
CA ALA A 276 -3.25 0.76 -13.80
C ALA A 276 -1.71 0.81 -13.70
N ASP A 277 -1.09 -0.35 -13.83
CA ASP A 277 0.37 -0.43 -13.89
C ASP A 277 0.93 0.48 -14.99
N TYR A 278 1.96 1.28 -14.67
CA TYR A 278 2.44 2.32 -15.58
C TYR A 278 3.05 1.73 -16.87
N HIS A 279 3.79 0.63 -16.76
CA HIS A 279 4.30 -0.07 -17.93
C HIS A 279 3.15 -0.56 -18.83
N HIS A 280 2.11 -1.16 -18.21
CA HIS A 280 0.92 -1.60 -18.97
C HIS A 280 0.21 -0.45 -19.67
N VAL A 281 -0.01 0.68 -18.99
CA VAL A 281 -0.64 1.85 -19.60
C VAL A 281 0.17 2.35 -20.78
N GLU A 282 1.48 2.48 -20.60
CA GLU A 282 2.33 3.06 -21.62
C GLU A 282 2.55 2.13 -22.81
N GLN A 283 2.77 0.83 -22.54
CA GLN A 283 3.09 -0.12 -23.61
C GLN A 283 1.86 -0.76 -24.28
N HIS A 284 0.71 -0.78 -23.62
CA HIS A 284 -0.46 -1.48 -24.15
C HIS A 284 -1.69 -0.58 -24.36
N LEU A 285 -1.85 0.49 -23.58
CA LEU A 285 -3.03 1.35 -23.74
C LEU A 285 -2.76 2.61 -24.56
N LEU A 286 -1.55 3.16 -24.54
CA LEU A 286 -1.17 4.28 -25.39
C LEU A 286 -0.74 3.79 -26.78
N PRO A 287 -1.22 4.45 -27.87
CA PRO A 287 -0.69 4.20 -29.20
C PRO A 287 0.84 4.48 -29.24
N PRO A 288 1.61 3.78 -30.09
CA PRO A 288 3.07 3.87 -30.09
C PRO A 288 3.63 5.30 -30.17
N ASP A 289 3.03 6.14 -31.00
CA ASP A 289 3.49 7.52 -31.22
C ASP A 289 3.33 8.46 -30.02
N TYR A 290 2.58 8.03 -28.99
CA TYR A 290 2.33 8.80 -27.76
C TYR A 290 3.06 8.25 -26.53
N ARG A 291 3.86 7.18 -26.70
CA ARG A 291 4.64 6.58 -25.64
C ARG A 291 5.86 7.44 -25.33
N ARG A 292 6.10 7.68 -24.05
CA ARG A 292 7.26 8.45 -23.58
C ARG A 292 8.54 7.61 -23.57
N TYR A 293 8.41 6.33 -23.25
CA TYR A 293 9.52 5.43 -23.08
C TYR A 293 9.49 4.30 -24.09
N THR A 294 10.67 3.93 -24.58
CA THR A 294 10.85 2.83 -25.53
C THR A 294 10.83 1.49 -24.80
N GLU A 295 10.64 0.40 -25.56
CA GLU A 295 10.78 -0.96 -25.04
C GLU A 295 12.16 -1.18 -24.40
N ASP A 296 13.23 -0.70 -25.03
CA ASP A 296 14.62 -0.78 -24.52
C ASP A 296 14.79 -0.06 -23.16
N TYR A 297 14.09 1.05 -22.92
CA TYR A 297 14.05 1.69 -21.61
C TYR A 297 13.46 0.75 -20.56
N TRP A 298 12.35 0.10 -20.84
CA TRP A 298 11.66 -0.79 -19.91
C TRP A 298 12.46 -2.05 -19.61
N GLN A 299 13.09 -2.66 -20.62
CA GLN A 299 13.96 -3.84 -20.46
C GLN A 299 15.15 -3.59 -19.54
N LYS A 300 15.64 -2.34 -19.48
CA LYS A 300 16.75 -1.94 -18.59
C LYS A 300 16.31 -1.61 -17.17
N ARG A 301 15.00 -1.61 -16.86
CA ARG A 301 14.49 -1.31 -15.52
C ARG A 301 14.46 -2.55 -14.65
N THR A 302 14.92 -2.37 -13.40
CA THR A 302 14.73 -3.39 -12.37
C THR A 302 13.28 -3.34 -11.92
N MET A 303 12.52 -4.37 -12.28
CA MET A 303 11.16 -4.54 -11.80
C MET A 303 11.15 -5.13 -10.38
N ALA A 304 10.14 -4.75 -9.59
CA ALA A 304 9.91 -5.41 -8.30
C ALA A 304 9.64 -6.91 -8.50
N PRO A 305 10.07 -7.79 -7.59
CA PRO A 305 9.78 -9.21 -7.67
C PRO A 305 8.28 -9.45 -7.65
N SER A 306 7.86 -10.46 -8.40
CA SER A 306 6.49 -10.98 -8.36
C SER A 306 6.41 -12.14 -7.36
N SER A 307 5.20 -12.39 -6.86
CA SER A 307 4.92 -13.49 -5.93
C SER A 307 3.95 -14.48 -6.54
N LEU A 308 4.20 -15.77 -6.33
CA LEU A 308 3.21 -16.81 -6.54
C LEU A 308 2.48 -17.06 -5.22
N ILE A 309 1.18 -16.84 -5.21
CA ILE A 309 0.36 -16.98 -4.01
C ILE A 309 -0.52 -18.22 -4.18
N PHE A 310 -0.53 -19.09 -3.16
CA PHE A 310 -1.43 -20.23 -3.06
C PHE A 310 -2.55 -19.89 -2.08
N TYR A 311 -3.79 -20.08 -2.52
CA TYR A 311 -4.97 -20.00 -1.70
C TYR A 311 -5.42 -21.41 -1.33
N VAL A 312 -5.27 -21.79 -0.07
CA VAL A 312 -5.44 -23.16 0.38
C VAL A 312 -6.62 -23.27 1.32
N GLY A 313 -7.70 -23.89 0.86
CA GLY A 313 -8.82 -24.32 1.71
C GLY A 313 -8.55 -25.72 2.26
N VAL A 314 -8.74 -25.91 3.56
CA VAL A 314 -8.56 -27.22 4.21
C VAL A 314 -9.85 -27.65 4.92
N ASN A 315 -10.16 -28.93 4.91
CA ASN A 315 -11.36 -29.52 5.51
C ASN A 315 -11.19 -29.85 7.01
N LYS A 316 -10.15 -29.29 7.65
CA LYS A 316 -9.89 -29.49 9.09
C LYS A 316 -9.31 -28.20 9.69
N ARG A 317 -9.49 -28.04 11.00
CA ARG A 317 -8.82 -26.96 11.73
C ARG A 317 -7.33 -27.31 11.86
N VAL A 318 -6.47 -26.41 11.40
CA VAL A 318 -5.01 -26.53 11.56
C VAL A 318 -4.64 -25.91 12.91
N SER A 319 -4.07 -26.73 13.81
CA SER A 319 -3.59 -26.24 15.10
C SER A 319 -2.33 -25.40 14.97
N GLY A 320 -2.13 -24.44 15.86
CA GLY A 320 -0.90 -23.65 15.92
C GLY A 320 -0.84 -22.45 14.96
N LEU A 321 -1.80 -22.29 14.08
CA LEU A 321 -1.91 -21.08 13.27
C LEU A 321 -2.64 -19.96 14.02
N LEU A 322 -2.12 -18.76 13.92
CA LEU A 322 -2.81 -17.52 14.25
C LEU A 322 -3.42 -16.89 13.02
N HIS A 323 -4.04 -15.73 13.20
CA HIS A 323 -4.58 -14.94 12.09
C HIS A 323 -3.48 -14.61 11.05
N HIS A 324 -2.29 -14.27 11.54
CA HIS A 324 -1.07 -14.09 10.75
C HIS A 324 0.04 -14.98 11.34
N THR A 325 0.49 -15.92 10.55
CA THR A 325 1.59 -16.84 10.92
C THR A 325 2.57 -16.96 9.76
#